data_874ae33f570413f8a03c5db0fa2c902c
#
_entry.id   874ae33f570413f8a03c5db0fa2c902c
#
_cell.length_a   1.000
_cell.length_b   1.000
_cell.length_c   1.000
_cell.angle_alpha   90.00
_cell.angle_beta   90.00
_cell.angle_gamma   90.00
#
_symmetry.space_group_name_H-M   'P 1'
#
loop_
_entity.id
_entity.type
_entity.pdbx_description
1 polymer ?
#
loop_
_entity_poly.entity_id
_entity_poly.type
_entity_poly.pdbx_seq_one_letter_code
_entity_poly.pdbx_strand_id
1 'polypeptide(L)'
;MDNDNQQQRRNGPAFPLMLASPGETLRVSRVPTDKGSTERLASLGIQQGDIIRVVQNQAGSLIIEENAAGARYMLGGGMANRIFVTK
;
A
#
# COMPACT_ATOMS: atom_id res chain seq x y z
N MET A 1 4.18 10.52 -26.34
CA MET A 1 2.98 11.06 -25.79
C MET A 1 2.00 9.98 -25.39
N ASP A 2 1.62 9.17 -26.32
CA ASP A 2 0.74 8.06 -26.00
C ASP A 2 1.35 7.09 -25.00
N ASN A 3 2.65 6.94 -25.07
CA ASN A 3 3.33 6.02 -24.15
C ASN A 3 3.17 6.46 -22.70
N ASP A 4 3.28 7.76 -22.45
CA ASP A 4 3.12 8.26 -21.10
C ASP A 4 1.70 8.02 -20.61
N ASN A 5 0.73 8.27 -21.45
CA ASN A 5 -0.66 8.04 -21.08
C ASN A 5 -0.93 6.58 -20.81
N GLN A 6 -0.36 5.71 -21.60
CA GLN A 6 -0.54 4.28 -21.40
C GLN A 6 0.08 3.82 -20.11
N GLN A 7 1.24 4.34 -19.76
CA GLN A 7 1.86 3.99 -18.50
C GLN A 7 1.03 4.47 -17.33
N GLN A 8 0.49 5.66 -17.41
CA GLN A 8 -0.35 6.17 -16.35
C GLN A 8 -1.61 5.34 -16.19
N ARG A 9 -2.21 4.91 -17.28
CA ARG A 9 -3.40 4.07 -17.20
C ARG A 9 -3.07 2.73 -16.59
N ARG A 10 -1.92 2.14 -16.93
CA ARG A 10 -1.50 0.86 -16.38
C ARG A 10 -1.29 0.94 -14.89
N ASN A 11 -0.64 2.01 -14.45
CA ASN A 11 -0.35 2.19 -13.03
C ASN A 11 -1.53 2.76 -12.27
N GLY A 12 -2.37 3.50 -12.99
CA GLY A 12 -3.49 4.16 -12.37
C GLY A 12 -3.06 5.28 -11.44
N PRO A 13 -4.01 6.05 -10.94
CA PRO A 13 -3.70 7.08 -9.94
C PRO A 13 -3.44 6.43 -8.59
N ALA A 14 -2.57 7.06 -7.81
CA ALA A 14 -2.32 6.61 -6.45
C ALA A 14 -3.51 6.98 -5.57
N PHE A 15 -3.82 6.10 -4.63
CA PHE A 15 -4.90 6.36 -3.67
C PHE A 15 -4.48 5.80 -2.31
N PRO A 16 -5.09 6.30 -1.23
CA PRO A 16 -4.75 5.79 0.10
C PRO A 16 -5.07 4.31 0.23
N LEU A 17 -4.14 3.58 0.83
CA LEU A 17 -4.31 2.15 1.05
C LEU A 17 -5.61 1.84 1.78
N MET A 18 -6.05 2.75 2.63
CA MET A 18 -7.29 2.60 3.39
C MET A 18 -8.51 2.39 2.50
N LEU A 19 -8.46 2.85 1.26
CA LEU A 19 -9.58 2.73 0.33
C LEU A 19 -9.55 1.44 -0.49
N ALA A 20 -8.54 0.62 -0.29
CA ALA A 20 -8.41 -0.61 -1.08
C ALA A 20 -9.39 -1.66 -0.59
N SER A 21 -9.81 -2.52 -1.50
CA SER A 21 -10.75 -3.60 -1.20
C SER A 21 -10.03 -4.91 -0.94
N PRO A 22 -10.60 -5.78 -0.11
CA PRO A 22 -10.01 -7.10 0.08
C PRO A 22 -9.84 -7.83 -1.24
N GLY A 23 -8.72 -8.50 -1.39
CA GLY A 23 -8.38 -9.23 -2.60
C GLY A 23 -7.58 -8.45 -3.62
N GLU A 24 -7.49 -7.13 -3.46
CA GLU A 24 -6.70 -6.32 -4.40
C GLU A 24 -5.22 -6.51 -4.18
N THR A 25 -4.48 -6.60 -5.29
CA THR A 25 -3.03 -6.61 -5.28
C THR A 25 -2.56 -5.26 -5.77
N LEU A 26 -1.70 -4.63 -4.99
CA LEU A 26 -1.36 -3.22 -5.20
C LEU A 26 0.14 -3.03 -5.03
N ARG A 27 0.63 -1.94 -5.62
CA ARG A 27 2.02 -1.53 -5.45
C ARG A 27 2.08 -0.32 -4.53
N VAL A 28 2.99 -0.34 -3.58
CA VAL A 28 3.20 0.80 -2.68
C VAL A 28 3.86 1.91 -3.47
N SER A 29 3.15 3.01 -3.64
CA SER A 29 3.61 4.15 -4.42
C SER A 29 4.32 5.17 -3.56
N ARG A 30 3.81 5.42 -2.36
CA ARG A 30 4.37 6.44 -1.50
C ARG A 30 4.09 6.11 -0.04
N VAL A 31 5.07 6.36 0.81
CA VAL A 31 4.96 6.13 2.24
C VAL A 31 5.22 7.43 2.98
N PRO A 32 4.73 7.55 4.23
CA PRO A 32 5.05 8.73 5.04
C PRO A 32 6.55 8.85 5.26
N THR A 33 7.03 10.07 5.39
CA THR A 33 8.47 10.33 5.52
C THR A 33 8.87 10.80 6.91
N ASP A 34 7.94 10.99 7.81
CA ASP A 34 8.29 11.37 9.17
C ASP A 34 8.99 10.20 9.86
N LYS A 35 9.84 10.53 10.82
CA LYS A 35 10.75 9.55 11.42
C LYS A 35 10.00 8.39 12.07
N GLY A 36 8.97 8.69 12.84
CA GLY A 36 8.22 7.63 13.52
C GLY A 36 7.58 6.66 12.56
N SER A 37 6.96 7.17 11.51
CA SER A 37 6.31 6.32 10.51
C SER A 37 7.34 5.52 9.73
N THR A 38 8.45 6.15 9.37
CA THR A 38 9.51 5.49 8.64
C THR A 38 10.05 4.30 9.42
N GLU A 39 10.29 4.49 10.72
CA GLU A 39 10.80 3.42 11.55
C GLU A 39 9.79 2.28 11.68
N ARG A 40 8.51 2.63 11.84
CA ARG A 40 7.49 1.62 11.97
C ARG A 40 7.36 0.79 10.69
N LEU A 41 7.33 1.45 9.54
CA LEU A 41 7.20 0.74 8.27
C LEU A 41 8.44 -0.09 8.00
N ALA A 42 9.62 0.40 8.37
CA ALA A 42 10.85 -0.36 8.21
C ALA A 42 10.80 -1.63 9.04
N SER A 43 10.27 -1.56 10.25
CA SER A 43 10.19 -2.75 11.10
C SER A 43 9.20 -3.77 10.54
N LEU A 44 8.23 -3.33 9.75
CA LEU A 44 7.30 -4.23 9.08
C LEU A 44 7.80 -4.70 7.73
N GLY A 45 8.89 -4.11 7.24
CA GLY A 45 9.43 -4.47 5.94
C GLY A 45 8.69 -3.87 4.77
N ILE A 46 7.88 -2.84 4.99
CA ILE A 46 7.10 -2.23 3.93
C ILE A 46 7.87 -1.05 3.35
N GLN A 47 8.09 -1.08 2.04
CA GLN A 47 8.84 -0.07 1.33
C GLN A 47 8.13 0.35 0.06
N GLN A 48 8.49 1.53 -0.42
CA GLN A 48 8.02 1.99 -1.71
C GLN A 48 8.43 0.99 -2.79
N GLY A 49 7.48 0.65 -3.64
CA GLY A 49 7.70 -0.32 -4.69
C GLY A 49 7.28 -1.74 -4.36
N ASP A 50 7.00 -2.02 -3.10
CA ASP A 50 6.56 -3.36 -2.70
C ASP A 50 5.19 -3.68 -3.28
N ILE A 51 4.97 -4.96 -3.51
CA ILE A 51 3.66 -5.47 -3.92
C ILE A 51 2.99 -6.04 -2.69
N ILE A 52 1.78 -5.60 -2.44
CA ILE A 52 1.01 -6.07 -1.29
C ILE A 52 -0.38 -6.47 -1.73
N ARG A 53 -1.00 -7.35 -0.97
CA ARG A 53 -2.38 -7.76 -1.21
C ARG A 53 -3.20 -7.46 0.02
N VAL A 54 -4.37 -6.87 -0.17
CA VAL A 54 -5.28 -6.58 0.93
C VAL A 54 -6.03 -7.86 1.28
N VAL A 55 -5.92 -8.28 2.52
CA VAL A 55 -6.62 -9.47 3.02
C VAL A 55 -7.94 -9.08 3.63
N GLN A 56 -7.94 -7.99 4.38
CA GLN A 56 -9.12 -7.57 5.12
C GLN A 56 -9.05 -6.06 5.32
N ASN A 57 -10.20 -5.42 5.22
CA ASN A 57 -10.29 -3.98 5.44
C ASN A 57 -11.59 -3.71 6.17
N GLN A 58 -11.49 -3.55 7.49
CA GLN A 58 -12.66 -3.33 8.34
C GLN A 58 -12.38 -2.16 9.26
N ALA A 59 -13.42 -1.44 9.55
CA ALA A 59 -13.49 -0.29 10.43
C ALA A 59 -12.21 -0.01 11.22
N GLY A 60 -11.35 0.84 10.67
CA GLY A 60 -10.18 1.29 11.40
C GLY A 60 -8.98 0.37 11.36
N SER A 61 -9.05 -0.80 10.74
CA SER A 61 -7.88 -1.65 10.63
C SER A 61 -7.86 -2.39 9.31
N LEU A 62 -6.66 -2.70 8.88
CA LEU A 62 -6.44 -3.30 7.57
C LEU A 62 -5.36 -4.36 7.70
N ILE A 63 -5.61 -5.52 7.13
CA ILE A 63 -4.63 -6.60 7.11
C ILE A 63 -4.12 -6.75 5.69
N ILE A 64 -2.81 -6.70 5.54
CA ILE A 64 -2.17 -6.88 4.24
C ILE A 64 -1.24 -8.07 4.29
N GLU A 65 -1.01 -8.64 3.12
CA GLU A 65 -0.06 -9.70 2.92
C GLU A 65 1.02 -9.18 2.01
N GLU A 66 2.26 -9.28 2.44
CA GLU A 66 3.36 -8.71 1.69
C GLU A 66 3.96 -9.72 0.76
N ASN A 67 3.92 -9.38 -0.53
CA ASN A 67 4.70 -10.07 -1.55
C ASN A 67 4.52 -11.57 -1.54
N ALA A 68 5.50 -12.23 -2.10
CA ALA A 68 5.55 -13.68 -2.16
C ALA A 68 5.88 -14.31 -0.81
N ALA A 69 6.35 -13.53 0.13
CA ALA A 69 6.71 -14.08 1.44
C ALA A 69 5.49 -14.52 2.24
N GLY A 70 4.34 -13.96 1.94
CA GLY A 70 3.10 -14.33 2.61
C GLY A 70 2.98 -13.82 4.03
N ALA A 71 3.89 -12.97 4.47
CA ALA A 71 3.80 -12.38 5.81
C ALA A 71 2.61 -11.42 5.86
N ARG A 72 1.88 -11.48 6.95
CA ARG A 72 0.70 -10.65 7.12
C ARG A 72 0.91 -9.65 8.23
N TYR A 73 0.43 -8.43 7.99
CA TYR A 73 0.58 -7.33 8.95
C TYR A 73 -0.74 -6.61 9.11
N MET A 74 -0.98 -6.14 10.32
CA MET A 74 -2.15 -5.31 10.60
C MET A 74 -1.71 -3.86 10.65
N LEU A 75 -2.42 -3.01 9.92
CA LEU A 75 -2.17 -1.57 9.92
C LEU A 75 -3.40 -0.85 10.44
N GLY A 76 -3.17 0.07 11.37
CA GLY A 76 -4.25 0.94 11.81
C GLY A 76 -4.65 1.90 10.72
N GLY A 77 -5.88 2.43 10.83
CA GLY A 77 -6.40 3.32 9.82
C GLY A 77 -5.57 4.56 9.62
N GLY A 78 -4.97 5.10 10.69
CA GLY A 78 -4.12 6.27 10.56
C GLY A 78 -2.93 6.04 9.65
N MET A 79 -2.25 4.92 9.82
CA MET A 79 -1.11 4.58 8.97
C MET A 79 -1.57 4.21 7.56
N ALA A 80 -2.62 3.39 7.45
CA ALA A 80 -3.12 2.97 6.15
C ALA A 80 -3.59 4.14 5.31
N ASN A 81 -4.07 5.19 5.96
CA ASN A 81 -4.53 6.38 5.25
C ASN A 81 -3.37 7.22 4.71
N ARG A 82 -2.17 6.98 5.20
CA ARG A 82 -0.97 7.75 4.80
C ARG A 82 -0.10 7.00 3.81
N ILE A 83 -0.40 5.76 3.52
CA ILE A 83 0.30 4.97 2.52
C ILE A 83 -0.50 5.04 1.22
N PHE A 84 0.16 5.40 0.13
CA PHE A 84 -0.50 5.49 -1.17
C PHE A 84 -0.09 4.33 -2.03
N VAL A 85 -1.06 3.76 -2.74
CA VAL A 85 -0.85 2.58 -3.56
C VAL A 85 -1.42 2.80 -4.95
N THR A 86 -0.97 1.98 -5.90
CA THR A 86 -1.50 1.96 -7.26
C THR A 86 -1.84 0.53 -7.63
N LYS A 87 -2.72 0.39 -8.58
CA LYS A 87 -3.08 -0.93 -9.11
C LYS A 87 -2.07 -1.45 -10.11
#